data_69082ee534ed0431e91e0c7c704ade20
#
_entry.id   69082ee534ed0431e91e0c7c704ade20
#
_cell.length_a   1.000
_cell.length_b   1.000
_cell.length_c   1.000
_cell.angle_alpha   90.00
_cell.angle_beta   90.00
_cell.angle_gamma   90.00
#
_symmetry.space_group_name_H-M   'P 1'
#
loop_
_entity.id
_entity.type
_entity.pdbx_description
1 polymer ?
#
loop_
_entity_poly.entity_id
_entity_poly.type
_entity_poly.pdbx_seq_one_letter_code
_entity_poly.pdbx_strand_id
1 'polypeptide(L)'
;MSSLRPIAFTRGVPPVEAFPVAEVADCAASVLREDPNILLQYGKSSGYLPLRRWLADQHDVPVEQVLLSNGSLQLMEFLTVELTNPGDVALVESPTYDRTITTFCRNGVEVVGVPLEGDGVNLEALAAAAEQYHPKVLYIIPDFQNPAGVTTALAKRRAIVEMAQRFGFWVIEDVPYRRLRYYGEEQPTLFSLAPDRVMQLSSFSKLLSPGLRTGYLLGAVEVVGEVAKLAEDTYITPALPTEGIIYEYCRRGLLEENIARLCDLYRPKLDATLAALRRELPGAGYAEPQGGYFAGVTLPESLTTADLLVAAGRANLTLTNGEGFFTEPPERVFVRIPFCSLSIADIDEGIARLGQIVRGKR
;
A
#
# COMPACT_ATOMS: atom_id res chain seq x y z
N MET A 1 -35.44 13.64 -16.76
CA MET A 1 -33.99 13.42 -16.83
C MET A 1 -33.67 12.28 -15.89
N SER A 2 -33.26 11.14 -16.41
CA SER A 2 -32.78 10.02 -15.56
C SER A 2 -31.55 10.51 -14.82
N SER A 3 -31.61 10.55 -13.48
CA SER A 3 -30.44 10.93 -12.67
C SER A 3 -29.37 9.87 -12.86
N LEU A 4 -28.20 10.29 -13.33
CA LEU A 4 -27.05 9.38 -13.46
C LEU A 4 -26.78 8.73 -12.10
N ARG A 5 -26.52 7.43 -12.08
CA ARG A 5 -26.15 6.70 -10.86
C ARG A 5 -24.81 7.22 -10.31
N PRO A 6 -24.68 7.48 -9.00
CA PRO A 6 -23.41 7.89 -8.41
C PRO A 6 -22.33 6.81 -8.58
N ILE A 7 -21.13 7.22 -8.97
CA ILE A 7 -19.95 6.37 -9.06
C ILE A 7 -18.82 7.06 -8.28
N ALA A 8 -18.04 6.31 -7.51
CA ALA A 8 -16.99 6.88 -6.66
C ALA A 8 -15.62 6.23 -6.94
N PHE A 9 -14.70 7.03 -7.47
CA PHE A 9 -13.27 6.70 -7.61
C PHE A 9 -12.51 7.29 -6.43
N THR A 10 -12.75 6.77 -5.23
CA THR A 10 -12.20 7.31 -3.98
C THR A 10 -11.29 6.34 -3.27
N ARG A 11 -11.84 5.39 -2.50
CA ARG A 11 -11.08 4.48 -1.65
C ARG A 11 -10.87 3.12 -2.33
N GLY A 12 -9.63 2.60 -2.26
CA GLY A 12 -9.34 1.20 -2.57
C GLY A 12 -9.66 0.31 -1.37
N VAL A 13 -10.94 -0.05 -1.24
CA VAL A 13 -11.42 -1.00 -0.21
C VAL A 13 -11.85 -2.30 -0.87
N PRO A 14 -11.59 -3.47 -0.26
CA PRO A 14 -12.13 -4.72 -0.77
C PRO A 14 -13.66 -4.67 -0.85
N PRO A 15 -14.29 -5.16 -1.92
CA PRO A 15 -15.74 -5.29 -1.99
C PRO A 15 -16.22 -6.43 -1.06
N VAL A 16 -17.53 -6.46 -0.78
CA VAL A 16 -18.11 -7.41 0.20
C VAL A 16 -17.84 -8.87 -0.19
N GLU A 17 -17.88 -9.17 -1.48
CA GLU A 17 -17.60 -10.50 -2.05
C GLU A 17 -16.14 -10.96 -1.87
N ALA A 18 -15.25 -10.03 -1.48
CA ALA A 18 -13.85 -10.37 -1.19
C ALA A 18 -13.66 -11.01 0.19
N PHE A 19 -14.62 -10.88 1.11
CA PHE A 19 -14.46 -11.36 2.48
C PHE A 19 -14.83 -12.86 2.61
N PRO A 20 -13.92 -13.70 3.13
CA PRO A 20 -14.18 -15.11 3.42
C PRO A 20 -14.87 -15.24 4.80
N VAL A 21 -16.13 -14.81 4.89
CA VAL A 21 -16.83 -14.62 6.17
C VAL A 21 -16.99 -15.94 6.94
N ALA A 22 -17.35 -17.04 6.27
CA ALA A 22 -17.56 -18.34 6.90
C ALA A 22 -16.25 -18.88 7.51
N GLU A 23 -15.18 -18.85 6.72
CA GLU A 23 -13.87 -19.35 7.13
C GLU A 23 -13.30 -18.51 8.29
N VAL A 24 -13.45 -17.18 8.24
CA VAL A 24 -13.03 -16.30 9.34
C VAL A 24 -13.83 -16.56 10.61
N ALA A 25 -15.15 -16.79 10.50
CA ALA A 25 -16.00 -17.14 11.67
C ALA A 25 -15.59 -18.47 12.30
N ASP A 26 -15.31 -19.49 11.49
CA ASP A 26 -14.85 -20.80 11.95
C ASP A 26 -13.48 -20.72 12.61
N CYS A 27 -12.53 -19.97 12.02
CA CYS A 27 -11.22 -19.73 12.62
C CYS A 27 -11.34 -19.00 13.96
N ALA A 28 -12.21 -17.99 14.05
CA ALA A 28 -12.45 -17.26 15.29
C ALA A 28 -13.00 -18.19 16.39
N ALA A 29 -13.98 -19.04 16.07
CA ALA A 29 -14.54 -19.98 17.00
C ALA A 29 -13.51 -21.04 17.49
N SER A 30 -12.66 -21.52 16.58
CA SER A 30 -11.60 -22.49 16.86
C SER A 30 -10.53 -21.91 17.78
N VAL A 31 -9.89 -20.83 17.38
CA VAL A 31 -8.74 -20.28 18.09
C VAL A 31 -9.09 -19.78 19.49
N LEU A 32 -10.30 -19.21 19.67
CA LEU A 32 -10.76 -18.78 21.00
C LEU A 32 -11.09 -19.94 21.95
N ARG A 33 -11.36 -21.14 21.43
CA ARG A 33 -11.52 -22.34 22.26
C ARG A 33 -10.17 -22.99 22.58
N GLU A 34 -9.23 -22.97 21.63
CA GLU A 34 -7.93 -23.63 21.76
C GLU A 34 -6.99 -22.84 22.67
N ASP A 35 -6.96 -21.50 22.55
CA ASP A 35 -5.98 -20.65 23.25
C ASP A 35 -6.59 -19.43 23.98
N PRO A 36 -7.68 -19.59 24.75
CA PRO A 36 -8.40 -18.47 25.36
C PRO A 36 -7.55 -17.68 26.36
N ASN A 37 -6.65 -18.36 27.10
CA ASN A 37 -5.84 -17.76 28.15
C ASN A 37 -4.77 -16.80 27.62
N ILE A 38 -4.33 -16.96 26.39
CA ILE A 38 -3.37 -16.06 25.73
C ILE A 38 -4.14 -14.97 24.98
N LEU A 39 -5.14 -15.35 24.19
CA LEU A 39 -5.83 -14.42 23.30
C LEU A 39 -6.72 -13.40 24.01
N LEU A 40 -7.23 -13.73 25.21
CA LEU A 40 -8.11 -12.87 25.99
C LEU A 40 -7.38 -12.16 27.15
N GLN A 41 -6.06 -12.31 27.26
CA GLN A 41 -5.22 -11.66 28.27
C GLN A 41 -4.26 -10.69 27.60
N TYR A 42 -3.63 -9.82 28.38
CA TYR A 42 -2.49 -9.04 27.93
C TYR A 42 -1.33 -9.94 27.50
N GLY A 43 -0.74 -9.64 26.35
CA GLY A 43 0.41 -10.35 25.80
C GLY A 43 1.62 -9.44 25.62
N LYS A 44 2.55 -9.87 24.79
CA LYS A 44 3.70 -9.06 24.42
C LYS A 44 3.31 -8.00 23.39
N SER A 45 3.91 -6.82 23.47
CA SER A 45 3.75 -5.74 22.51
C SER A 45 4.11 -6.13 21.07
N SER A 46 5.02 -7.10 20.92
CA SER A 46 5.40 -7.64 19.61
C SER A 46 4.35 -8.53 18.94
N GLY A 47 3.23 -8.85 19.63
CA GLY A 47 2.09 -9.60 19.10
C GLY A 47 2.11 -11.10 19.34
N TYR A 48 1.12 -11.79 18.80
CA TYR A 48 0.84 -13.21 18.99
C TYR A 48 1.96 -14.09 18.41
N LEU A 49 2.67 -14.79 19.30
CA LEU A 49 3.87 -15.52 18.92
C LEU A 49 3.65 -16.59 17.82
N PRO A 50 2.55 -17.36 17.80
CA PRO A 50 2.31 -18.32 16.73
C PRO A 50 2.23 -17.67 15.34
N LEU A 51 1.56 -16.51 15.21
CA LEU A 51 1.51 -15.79 13.92
C LEU A 51 2.89 -15.21 13.54
N ARG A 52 3.64 -14.69 14.51
CA ARG A 52 5.01 -14.22 14.29
C ARG A 52 5.93 -15.33 13.78
N ARG A 53 5.86 -16.53 14.38
CA ARG A 53 6.62 -17.70 13.91
C ARG A 53 6.23 -18.11 12.51
N TRP A 54 4.91 -18.18 12.24
CA TRP A 54 4.44 -18.49 10.90
C TRP A 54 4.97 -17.49 9.85
N LEU A 55 4.95 -16.18 10.14
CA LEU A 55 5.54 -15.16 9.26
C LEU A 55 7.05 -15.31 9.13
N ALA A 56 7.77 -15.59 10.21
CA ALA A 56 9.21 -15.82 10.20
C ALA A 56 9.57 -17.00 9.28
N ASP A 57 8.83 -18.10 9.36
CA ASP A 57 9.00 -19.27 8.46
C ASP A 57 8.68 -18.92 7.00
N GLN A 58 7.65 -18.09 6.74
CA GLN A 58 7.31 -17.67 5.36
C GLN A 58 8.37 -16.77 4.70
N HIS A 59 9.15 -16.06 5.51
CA HIS A 59 10.17 -15.11 5.03
C HIS A 59 11.60 -15.57 5.26
N ASP A 60 11.79 -16.78 5.80
CA ASP A 60 13.09 -17.36 6.15
C ASP A 60 13.94 -16.43 7.03
N VAL A 61 13.33 -15.92 8.11
CA VAL A 61 13.97 -15.00 9.07
C VAL A 61 13.77 -15.45 10.52
N PRO A 62 14.63 -15.03 11.47
CA PRO A 62 14.40 -15.22 12.89
C PRO A 62 13.10 -14.51 13.35
N VAL A 63 12.38 -15.11 14.32
CA VAL A 63 11.14 -14.54 14.84
C VAL A 63 11.33 -13.18 15.53
N GLU A 64 12.53 -12.87 15.96
CA GLU A 64 12.94 -11.57 16.52
C GLU A 64 12.90 -10.44 15.50
N GLN A 65 12.96 -10.77 14.21
CA GLN A 65 12.81 -9.80 13.10
C GLN A 65 11.36 -9.51 12.74
N VAL A 66 10.38 -10.15 13.41
CA VAL A 66 8.95 -10.01 13.09
C VAL A 66 8.22 -9.31 14.23
N LEU A 67 7.45 -8.26 13.93
CA LEU A 67 6.57 -7.58 14.87
C LEU A 67 5.18 -7.40 14.25
N LEU A 68 4.12 -7.66 15.03
CA LEU A 68 2.72 -7.44 14.64
C LEU A 68 2.21 -6.14 15.25
N SER A 69 1.19 -5.54 14.62
CA SER A 69 0.50 -4.38 15.18
C SER A 69 -0.91 -4.23 14.62
N ASN A 70 -1.64 -3.20 15.10
CA ASN A 70 -3.01 -2.90 14.69
C ASN A 70 -3.07 -2.26 13.27
N GLY A 71 -2.34 -2.84 12.33
CA GLY A 71 -2.22 -2.46 10.92
C GLY A 71 -0.90 -1.76 10.58
N SER A 72 -0.47 -1.88 9.31
CA SER A 72 0.83 -1.36 8.84
C SER A 72 1.00 0.16 8.98
N LEU A 73 -0.09 0.94 8.98
CA LEU A 73 -0.01 2.39 9.18
C LEU A 73 0.47 2.75 10.60
N GLN A 74 0.14 1.94 11.61
CA GLN A 74 0.68 2.12 12.96
C GLN A 74 2.17 1.81 13.03
N LEU A 75 2.62 0.77 12.31
CA LEU A 75 4.05 0.47 12.17
C LEU A 75 4.79 1.57 11.42
N MET A 76 4.17 2.17 10.41
CA MET A 76 4.73 3.33 9.70
C MET A 76 4.94 4.51 10.66
N GLU A 77 3.98 4.78 11.57
CA GLU A 77 4.12 5.79 12.61
C GLU A 77 5.28 5.48 13.55
N PHE A 78 5.37 4.25 14.04
CA PHE A 78 6.44 3.84 14.95
C PHE A 78 7.83 3.90 14.29
N LEU A 79 7.95 3.45 13.03
CA LEU A 79 9.20 3.58 12.28
C LEU A 79 9.58 5.04 12.02
N THR A 80 8.60 5.92 11.81
CA THR A 80 8.88 7.35 11.67
C THR A 80 9.49 7.89 12.96
N VAL A 81 8.91 7.59 14.12
CA VAL A 81 9.41 8.04 15.42
C VAL A 81 10.79 7.45 15.72
N GLU A 82 11.02 6.18 15.37
CA GLU A 82 12.27 5.47 15.69
C GLU A 82 13.43 5.89 14.77
N LEU A 83 13.15 6.09 13.49
CA LEU A 83 14.20 6.29 12.48
C LEU A 83 14.48 7.76 12.17
N THR A 84 13.65 8.71 12.66
CA THR A 84 13.76 10.13 12.32
C THR A 84 13.55 11.02 13.54
N ASN A 85 14.06 12.24 13.44
CA ASN A 85 13.81 13.33 14.38
C ASN A 85 13.14 14.50 13.65
N PRO A 86 12.47 15.43 14.35
CA PRO A 86 11.99 16.66 13.74
C PRO A 86 13.13 17.42 13.05
N GLY A 87 12.92 17.81 11.77
CA GLY A 87 13.90 18.45 10.91
C GLY A 87 14.75 17.50 10.07
N ASP A 88 14.66 16.17 10.28
CA ASP A 88 15.24 15.20 9.35
C ASP A 88 14.44 15.15 8.03
N VAL A 89 15.07 14.62 6.98
CA VAL A 89 14.46 14.48 5.64
C VAL A 89 14.11 13.03 5.38
N ALA A 90 12.89 12.83 4.86
CA ALA A 90 12.42 11.57 4.27
C ALA A 90 12.22 11.72 2.76
N LEU A 91 12.74 10.80 1.97
CA LEU A 91 12.42 10.70 0.55
C LEU A 91 11.21 9.78 0.35
N VAL A 92 10.35 10.14 -0.60
CA VAL A 92 9.19 9.33 -1.00
C VAL A 92 9.07 9.31 -2.52
N GLU A 93 8.44 8.28 -3.08
CA GLU A 93 8.02 8.30 -4.49
C GLU A 93 7.06 9.47 -4.74
N SER A 94 7.10 10.06 -5.94
CA SER A 94 6.17 11.13 -6.33
C SER A 94 5.48 10.74 -7.66
N PRO A 95 4.19 10.32 -7.61
CA PRO A 95 3.28 10.29 -6.45
C PRO A 95 3.54 9.14 -5.47
N THR A 96 3.01 9.26 -4.23
CA THR A 96 3.05 8.21 -3.19
C THR A 96 1.77 8.16 -2.36
N TYR A 97 1.72 7.27 -1.38
CA TYR A 97 0.59 7.13 -0.46
C TYR A 97 0.46 8.36 0.46
N ASP A 98 -0.67 9.06 0.37
CA ASP A 98 -0.95 10.33 1.05
C ASP A 98 -0.80 10.26 2.59
N ARG A 99 -1.11 9.11 3.19
CA ARG A 99 -0.98 8.91 4.64
C ARG A 99 0.47 8.89 5.10
N THR A 100 1.39 8.41 4.27
CA THR A 100 2.82 8.42 4.59
C THR A 100 3.36 9.84 4.62
N ILE A 101 3.01 10.68 3.65
CA ILE A 101 3.35 12.11 3.65
C ILE A 101 2.82 12.76 4.95
N THR A 102 1.54 12.53 5.27
CA THR A 102 0.91 13.07 6.49
C THR A 102 1.62 12.58 7.75
N THR A 103 2.03 11.31 7.81
CA THR A 103 2.73 10.73 8.96
C THR A 103 4.07 11.41 9.19
N PHE A 104 4.89 11.53 8.16
CA PHE A 104 6.17 12.23 8.26
C PHE A 104 6.01 13.70 8.67
N CYS A 105 5.15 14.45 7.97
CA CYS A 105 4.91 15.87 8.28
C CYS A 105 4.43 16.08 9.72
N ARG A 106 3.53 15.21 10.23
CA ARG A 106 3.02 15.29 11.61
C ARG A 106 4.13 15.11 12.65
N ASN A 107 5.13 14.31 12.33
CA ASN A 107 6.30 14.09 13.19
C ASN A 107 7.42 15.12 12.95
N GLY A 108 7.16 16.19 12.17
CA GLY A 108 8.13 17.26 11.92
C GLY A 108 9.23 16.90 10.93
N VAL A 109 9.06 15.82 10.18
CA VAL A 109 10.01 15.36 9.15
C VAL A 109 9.70 16.09 7.83
N GLU A 110 10.73 16.60 7.17
CA GLU A 110 10.64 17.19 5.84
C GLU A 110 10.48 16.08 4.81
N VAL A 111 9.53 16.21 3.87
CA VAL A 111 9.24 15.17 2.87
C VAL A 111 9.58 15.67 1.48
N VAL A 112 10.51 14.98 0.83
CA VAL A 112 10.97 15.29 -0.53
C VAL A 112 10.53 14.20 -1.50
N GLY A 113 9.80 14.57 -2.54
CA GLY A 113 9.31 13.67 -3.58
C GLY A 113 10.39 13.36 -4.62
N VAL A 114 10.57 12.08 -4.94
CA VAL A 114 11.43 11.63 -6.04
C VAL A 114 10.54 11.14 -7.18
N PRO A 115 10.71 11.63 -8.42
CA PRO A 115 9.85 11.26 -9.54
C PRO A 115 9.72 9.76 -9.75
N LEU A 116 8.48 9.29 -9.97
CA LEU A 116 8.16 7.90 -10.28
C LEU A 116 8.03 7.73 -11.78
N GLU A 117 8.72 6.74 -12.33
CA GLU A 117 8.68 6.32 -13.74
C GLU A 117 7.80 5.05 -13.90
N GLY A 118 7.64 4.59 -15.12
CA GLY A 118 6.80 3.42 -15.41
C GLY A 118 7.31 2.08 -14.85
N ASP A 119 8.56 2.03 -14.39
CA ASP A 119 9.24 0.85 -13.84
C ASP A 119 9.88 1.10 -12.46
N GLY A 120 9.44 2.12 -11.75
CA GLY A 120 9.90 2.50 -10.41
C GLY A 120 10.46 3.92 -10.35
N VAL A 121 11.02 4.29 -9.21
CA VAL A 121 11.59 5.62 -8.96
C VAL A 121 12.72 5.97 -9.95
N ASN A 122 12.84 7.25 -10.33
CA ASN A 122 13.95 7.75 -11.13
C ASN A 122 15.25 7.70 -10.30
N LEU A 123 16.22 6.88 -10.74
CA LEU A 123 17.45 6.62 -9.98
C LEU A 123 18.41 7.81 -9.95
N GLU A 124 18.46 8.61 -11.01
CA GLU A 124 19.31 9.81 -11.04
C GLU A 124 18.79 10.87 -10.08
N ALA A 125 17.48 11.10 -10.09
CA ALA A 125 16.84 12.00 -9.15
C ALA A 125 16.97 11.50 -7.69
N LEU A 126 16.85 10.18 -7.47
CA LEU A 126 17.06 9.58 -6.14
C LEU A 126 18.50 9.81 -5.63
N ALA A 127 19.51 9.58 -6.49
CA ALA A 127 20.90 9.79 -6.12
C ALA A 127 21.19 11.27 -5.81
N ALA A 128 20.70 12.19 -6.66
CA ALA A 128 20.84 13.62 -6.45
C ALA A 128 20.17 14.10 -5.15
N ALA A 129 18.95 13.62 -4.87
CA ALA A 129 18.24 13.93 -3.63
C ALA A 129 18.96 13.36 -2.40
N ALA A 130 19.49 12.13 -2.47
CA ALA A 130 20.24 11.52 -1.39
C ALA A 130 21.54 12.30 -1.06
N GLU A 131 22.22 12.80 -2.08
CA GLU A 131 23.44 13.62 -1.92
C GLU A 131 23.12 15.02 -1.35
N GLN A 132 22.04 15.64 -1.84
CA GLN A 132 21.64 16.99 -1.45
C GLN A 132 21.06 17.07 -0.04
N TYR A 133 20.15 16.14 0.30
CA TYR A 133 19.32 16.24 1.50
C TYR A 133 19.78 15.34 2.64
N HIS A 134 20.70 14.39 2.41
CA HIS A 134 21.17 13.42 3.41
C HIS A 134 20.00 12.76 4.20
N PRO A 135 19.05 12.14 3.50
CA PRO A 135 17.81 11.64 4.11
C PRO A 135 18.08 10.56 5.16
N LYS A 136 17.18 10.44 6.14
CA LYS A 136 17.20 9.33 7.10
C LYS A 136 16.49 8.10 6.55
N VAL A 137 15.41 8.30 5.78
CA VAL A 137 14.57 7.23 5.24
C VAL A 137 14.18 7.51 3.79
N LEU A 138 14.01 6.42 3.03
CA LEU A 138 13.26 6.37 1.78
C LEU A 138 12.03 5.47 1.99
N TYR A 139 10.82 5.99 1.78
CA TYR A 139 9.60 5.18 1.74
C TYR A 139 9.23 4.84 0.31
N ILE A 140 8.95 3.56 0.05
CA ILE A 140 8.66 3.03 -1.29
C ILE A 140 7.61 1.93 -1.25
N ILE A 141 6.74 1.88 -2.28
CA ILE A 141 5.78 0.80 -2.53
C ILE A 141 6.17 0.09 -3.83
N PRO A 142 7.05 -0.91 -3.80
CA PRO A 142 7.67 -1.44 -5.02
C PRO A 142 6.76 -2.39 -5.82
N ASP A 143 5.66 -2.88 -5.24
CA ASP A 143 4.72 -3.77 -5.93
C ASP A 143 3.33 -3.14 -6.01
N PHE A 144 2.88 -2.83 -7.25
CA PHE A 144 1.55 -2.26 -7.53
C PHE A 144 1.29 -0.96 -6.76
N GLN A 145 2.21 -0.05 -6.88
CA GLN A 145 2.33 1.21 -6.16
C GLN A 145 0.99 1.95 -6.01
N ASN A 146 0.72 2.45 -4.83
CA ASN A 146 -0.41 3.32 -4.55
C ASN A 146 0.07 4.78 -4.51
N PRO A 147 -0.38 5.61 -5.49
CA PRO A 147 -1.57 5.47 -6.34
C PRO A 147 -1.32 5.01 -7.79
N ALA A 148 -0.07 4.88 -8.25
CA ALA A 148 0.25 4.81 -9.67
C ALA A 148 0.06 3.42 -10.32
N GLY A 149 0.08 2.33 -9.53
CA GLY A 149 0.01 0.96 -10.03
C GLY A 149 1.33 0.42 -10.58
N VAL A 150 2.42 1.17 -10.49
CA VAL A 150 3.76 0.81 -10.96
C VAL A 150 4.32 -0.38 -10.18
N THR A 151 5.08 -1.25 -10.85
CA THR A 151 5.92 -2.26 -10.23
C THR A 151 7.38 -1.92 -10.48
N THR A 152 8.17 -1.78 -9.41
CA THR A 152 9.60 -1.45 -9.49
C THR A 152 10.38 -2.63 -10.06
N ALA A 153 11.08 -2.38 -11.15
CA ALA A 153 11.93 -3.37 -11.82
C ALA A 153 13.08 -3.85 -10.94
N LEU A 154 13.51 -5.11 -11.11
CA LEU A 154 14.59 -5.72 -10.30
C LEU A 154 15.89 -4.91 -10.32
N ALA A 155 16.26 -4.36 -11.49
CA ALA A 155 17.46 -3.53 -11.59
C ALA A 155 17.40 -2.28 -10.70
N LYS A 156 16.22 -1.63 -10.65
CA LYS A 156 15.98 -0.47 -9.77
C LYS A 156 15.96 -0.88 -8.29
N ARG A 157 15.36 -2.02 -7.93
CA ARG A 157 15.40 -2.54 -6.55
C ARG A 157 16.84 -2.71 -6.06
N ARG A 158 17.72 -3.31 -6.87
CA ARG A 158 19.14 -3.46 -6.55
C ARG A 158 19.85 -2.12 -6.40
N ALA A 159 19.63 -1.21 -7.32
CA ALA A 159 20.23 0.14 -7.25
C ALA A 159 19.77 0.92 -6.00
N ILE A 160 18.50 0.79 -5.62
CA ILE A 160 17.96 1.44 -4.41
C ILE A 160 18.64 0.93 -3.14
N VAL A 161 18.83 -0.39 -2.99
CA VAL A 161 19.50 -0.93 -1.80
C VAL A 161 20.99 -0.61 -1.77
N GLU A 162 21.66 -0.57 -2.93
CA GLU A 162 23.05 -0.08 -3.06
C GLU A 162 23.16 1.40 -2.64
N MET A 163 22.23 2.25 -3.07
CA MET A 163 22.17 3.65 -2.65
C MET A 163 21.91 3.78 -1.15
N ALA A 164 20.99 3.00 -0.59
CA ALA A 164 20.72 2.99 0.85
C ALA A 164 21.95 2.65 1.68
N GLN A 165 22.73 1.68 1.24
CA GLN A 165 24.02 1.33 1.87
C GLN A 165 25.07 2.44 1.72
N ARG A 166 25.19 3.00 0.50
CA ARG A 166 26.19 4.05 0.19
C ARG A 166 25.91 5.36 0.94
N PHE A 167 24.66 5.80 0.98
CA PHE A 167 24.27 7.09 1.58
C PHE A 167 23.83 6.98 3.04
N GLY A 168 23.66 5.75 3.57
CA GLY A 168 23.36 5.48 4.97
C GLY A 168 21.91 5.69 5.39
N PHE A 169 20.95 5.78 4.45
CA PHE A 169 19.52 5.89 4.79
C PHE A 169 18.86 4.52 4.94
N TRP A 170 17.76 4.46 5.72
CA TRP A 170 16.88 3.29 5.80
C TRP A 170 15.88 3.27 4.65
N VAL A 171 15.49 2.08 4.21
CA VAL A 171 14.38 1.92 3.29
C VAL A 171 13.18 1.36 4.04
N ILE A 172 12.04 2.05 3.98
CA ILE A 172 10.75 1.52 4.41
C ILE A 172 10.02 1.02 3.17
N GLU A 173 10.00 -0.31 3.01
CA GLU A 173 9.35 -1.02 1.91
C GLU A 173 7.93 -1.41 2.31
N ASP A 174 6.90 -0.82 1.72
CA ASP A 174 5.49 -1.13 2.02
C ASP A 174 4.89 -2.02 0.94
N VAL A 175 4.52 -3.27 1.28
CA VAL A 175 4.10 -4.29 0.31
C VAL A 175 2.72 -4.89 0.56
N PRO A 176 1.67 -4.09 0.83
CA PRO A 176 0.35 -4.60 1.18
C PRO A 176 -0.36 -5.30 0.01
N TYR A 177 0.08 -5.07 -1.22
CA TYR A 177 -0.53 -5.58 -2.45
C TYR A 177 0.27 -6.71 -3.10
N ARG A 178 1.51 -6.95 -2.69
CA ARG A 178 2.47 -7.84 -3.37
C ARG A 178 1.89 -9.20 -3.77
N ARG A 179 1.09 -9.83 -2.90
CA ARG A 179 0.46 -11.12 -3.12
C ARG A 179 -0.73 -11.07 -4.12
N LEU A 180 -1.21 -9.88 -4.46
CA LEU A 180 -2.32 -9.66 -5.42
C LEU A 180 -1.76 -9.37 -6.81
N ARG A 181 -0.94 -10.29 -7.31
CA ARG A 181 -0.37 -10.25 -8.65
C ARG A 181 -1.28 -10.97 -9.64
N TYR A 182 -1.64 -10.30 -10.73
CA TYR A 182 -2.50 -10.85 -11.78
C TYR A 182 -1.72 -11.22 -13.02
N TYR A 183 -0.62 -10.52 -13.30
CA TYR A 183 0.25 -10.68 -14.46
C TYR A 183 1.73 -10.55 -14.09
N GLY A 184 2.58 -11.06 -14.99
CA GLY A 184 4.04 -10.99 -14.83
C GLY A 184 4.58 -11.90 -13.74
N GLU A 185 5.87 -11.74 -13.44
CA GLU A 185 6.59 -12.55 -12.47
C GLU A 185 6.85 -11.78 -11.18
N GLU A 186 6.91 -12.51 -10.08
CA GLU A 186 7.26 -11.95 -8.78
C GLU A 186 8.74 -11.53 -8.74
N GLN A 187 8.99 -10.33 -8.21
CA GLN A 187 10.36 -9.83 -8.04
C GLN A 187 10.81 -10.01 -6.58
N PRO A 188 12.12 -10.20 -6.31
CA PRO A 188 12.63 -10.14 -4.94
C PRO A 188 12.25 -8.84 -4.24
N THR A 189 11.93 -8.89 -2.95
CA THR A 189 11.70 -7.68 -2.15
C THR A 189 13.00 -6.94 -1.90
N LEU A 190 12.95 -5.63 -1.61
CA LEU A 190 14.14 -4.90 -1.17
C LEU A 190 14.65 -5.48 0.15
N PHE A 191 13.75 -5.90 1.05
CA PHE A 191 14.10 -6.57 2.29
C PHE A 191 14.92 -7.85 2.03
N SER A 192 14.49 -8.70 1.10
CA SER A 192 15.26 -9.92 0.75
C SER A 192 16.63 -9.63 0.14
N LEU A 193 16.83 -8.44 -0.46
CA LEU A 193 18.10 -8.01 -1.04
C LEU A 193 19.04 -7.37 -0.01
N ALA A 194 18.52 -6.70 1.02
CA ALA A 194 19.30 -6.00 2.04
C ALA A 194 18.54 -5.96 3.40
N PRO A 195 18.44 -7.11 4.12
CA PRO A 195 17.64 -7.20 5.35
C PRO A 195 18.21 -6.37 6.52
N ASP A 196 19.47 -5.95 6.41
CA ASP A 196 20.16 -5.08 7.37
C ASP A 196 19.88 -3.58 7.16
N ARG A 197 19.23 -3.21 6.06
CA ARG A 197 18.98 -1.81 5.68
C ARG A 197 17.52 -1.52 5.30
N VAL A 198 16.68 -2.54 5.21
CA VAL A 198 15.29 -2.42 4.79
C VAL A 198 14.35 -2.83 5.91
N MET A 199 13.36 -2.00 6.20
CA MET A 199 12.21 -2.28 7.06
C MET A 199 11.01 -2.57 6.15
N GLN A 200 10.54 -3.82 6.09
CA GLN A 200 9.41 -4.20 5.25
C GLN A 200 8.11 -4.18 6.05
N LEU A 201 7.15 -3.39 5.58
CA LEU A 201 5.78 -3.34 6.08
C LEU A 201 4.85 -4.16 5.21
N SER A 202 3.92 -4.87 5.83
CA SER A 202 2.83 -5.53 5.12
C SER A 202 1.57 -5.63 5.97
N SER A 203 0.45 -6.09 5.38
CA SER A 203 -0.84 -6.11 6.05
C SER A 203 -1.75 -7.20 5.52
N PHE A 204 -2.54 -7.81 6.39
CA PHE A 204 -3.63 -8.71 6.03
C PHE A 204 -4.91 -7.97 5.56
N SER A 205 -4.91 -6.62 5.61
CA SER A 205 -6.07 -5.81 5.22
C SER A 205 -6.51 -6.01 3.77
N LYS A 206 -5.59 -6.36 2.87
CA LYS A 206 -5.88 -6.55 1.43
C LYS A 206 -6.03 -8.02 1.05
N LEU A 207 -5.47 -8.91 1.86
CA LEU A 207 -5.48 -10.34 1.63
C LEU A 207 -6.63 -11.06 2.34
N LEU A 208 -7.16 -10.47 3.43
CA LEU A 208 -8.20 -11.10 4.24
C LEU A 208 -9.33 -10.11 4.58
N SER A 209 -9.06 -9.14 5.46
CA SER A 209 -10.06 -8.13 5.82
C SER A 209 -9.40 -6.89 6.44
N PRO A 210 -9.77 -5.67 6.02
CA PRO A 210 -9.30 -4.45 6.67
C PRO A 210 -9.84 -4.29 8.10
N GLY A 211 -10.97 -4.92 8.44
CA GLY A 211 -11.58 -4.88 9.77
C GLY A 211 -10.79 -5.64 10.84
N LEU A 212 -9.98 -6.62 10.46
CA LEU A 212 -9.13 -7.37 11.40
C LEU A 212 -7.93 -6.56 11.91
N ARG A 213 -7.62 -5.45 11.29
CA ARG A 213 -6.60 -4.50 11.77
C ARG A 213 -5.26 -5.13 12.14
N THR A 214 -4.72 -6.02 11.31
CA THR A 214 -3.41 -6.65 11.55
C THR A 214 -2.45 -6.33 10.41
N GLY A 215 -1.27 -5.82 10.77
CA GLY A 215 -0.12 -5.62 9.91
C GLY A 215 1.14 -6.19 10.57
N TYR A 216 2.22 -6.30 9.83
CA TYR A 216 3.49 -6.76 10.35
C TYR A 216 4.68 -5.99 9.77
N LEU A 217 5.74 -5.97 10.55
CA LEU A 217 7.06 -5.44 10.22
C LEU A 217 8.05 -6.60 10.16
N LEU A 218 8.88 -6.62 9.13
CA LEU A 218 10.12 -7.37 9.09
C LEU A 218 11.29 -6.39 9.06
N GLY A 219 12.33 -6.63 9.86
CA GLY A 219 13.45 -5.71 9.89
C GLY A 219 14.62 -6.18 10.74
N ALA A 220 15.63 -5.32 10.88
CA ALA A 220 16.76 -5.55 11.76
C ALA A 220 16.30 -5.71 13.22
N VAL A 221 16.84 -6.72 13.92
CA VAL A 221 16.40 -7.09 15.28
C VAL A 221 16.43 -5.91 16.24
N GLU A 222 17.44 -5.06 16.13
CA GLU A 222 17.63 -3.88 16.97
C GLU A 222 16.47 -2.88 16.76
N VAL A 223 16.13 -2.54 15.52
CA VAL A 223 15.03 -1.61 15.20
C VAL A 223 13.67 -2.21 15.59
N VAL A 224 13.45 -3.50 15.29
CA VAL A 224 12.23 -4.21 15.70
C VAL A 224 12.07 -4.20 17.21
N GLY A 225 13.18 -4.34 17.97
CA GLY A 225 13.19 -4.26 19.43
C GLY A 225 12.78 -2.88 19.97
N GLU A 226 13.29 -1.79 19.40
CA GLU A 226 12.91 -0.44 19.82
C GLU A 226 11.46 -0.10 19.43
N VAL A 227 11.03 -0.50 18.23
CA VAL A 227 9.62 -0.39 17.81
C VAL A 227 8.69 -1.17 18.74
N ALA A 228 9.10 -2.36 19.24
CA ALA A 228 8.32 -3.14 20.19
C ALA A 228 8.18 -2.45 21.56
N LYS A 229 9.20 -1.72 22.02
CA LYS A 229 9.12 -0.90 23.25
C LYS A 229 8.17 0.27 23.06
N LEU A 230 8.28 1.00 21.93
CA LEU A 230 7.36 2.08 21.60
C LEU A 230 5.90 1.60 21.50
N ALA A 231 5.70 0.40 20.95
CA ALA A 231 4.41 -0.26 20.90
C ALA A 231 3.86 -0.58 22.30
N GLU A 232 4.72 -1.08 23.22
CA GLU A 232 4.34 -1.35 24.60
C GLU A 232 3.88 -0.10 25.33
N ASP A 233 4.61 1.00 25.18
CA ASP A 233 4.25 2.30 25.77
C ASP A 233 2.97 2.90 25.16
N THR A 234 2.61 2.49 23.93
CA THR A 234 1.44 3.03 23.21
C THR A 234 0.16 2.25 23.48
N TYR A 235 0.20 0.91 23.43
CA TYR A 235 -1.01 0.08 23.53
C TYR A 235 -0.87 -1.18 24.40
N ILE A 236 0.30 -1.40 25.02
CA ILE A 236 0.65 -2.56 25.86
C ILE A 236 0.72 -3.85 25.02
N THR A 237 -0.38 -4.22 24.36
CA THR A 237 -0.50 -5.40 23.51
C THR A 237 -1.41 -5.09 22.31
N PRO A 238 -1.12 -5.59 21.10
CA PRO A 238 -2.03 -5.47 19.98
C PRO A 238 -3.29 -6.34 20.19
N ALA A 239 -4.23 -6.29 19.24
CA ALA A 239 -5.46 -7.07 19.32
C ALA A 239 -5.21 -8.57 19.09
N LEU A 240 -4.72 -9.28 20.12
CA LEU A 240 -4.36 -10.71 20.03
C LEU A 240 -5.47 -11.61 19.48
N PRO A 241 -6.78 -11.40 19.79
CA PRO A 241 -7.82 -12.22 19.17
C PRO A 241 -7.83 -12.16 17.64
N THR A 242 -7.61 -10.98 17.04
CA THR A 242 -7.57 -10.86 15.57
C THR A 242 -6.32 -11.49 14.98
N GLU A 243 -5.19 -11.40 15.66
CA GLU A 243 -3.95 -12.08 15.28
C GLU A 243 -4.07 -13.59 15.37
N GLY A 244 -4.76 -14.09 16.40
CA GLY A 244 -5.08 -15.52 16.54
C GLY A 244 -5.98 -16.04 15.41
N ILE A 245 -7.01 -15.28 15.02
CA ILE A 245 -7.89 -15.62 13.89
C ILE A 245 -7.07 -15.73 12.60
N ILE A 246 -6.20 -14.77 12.35
CA ILE A 246 -5.34 -14.76 11.16
C ILE A 246 -4.36 -15.94 11.18
N TYR A 247 -3.74 -16.22 12.34
CA TYR A 247 -2.87 -17.39 12.48
C TYR A 247 -3.59 -18.68 12.13
N GLU A 248 -4.79 -18.88 12.68
CA GLU A 248 -5.59 -20.07 12.43
C GLU A 248 -5.97 -20.19 10.94
N TYR A 249 -6.31 -19.07 10.30
CA TYR A 249 -6.58 -18.99 8.87
C TYR A 249 -5.36 -19.40 8.02
N CYS A 250 -4.19 -18.89 8.39
CA CYS A 250 -2.92 -19.22 7.74
C CYS A 250 -2.52 -20.69 7.98
N ARG A 251 -2.62 -21.18 9.24
CA ARG A 251 -2.28 -22.54 9.63
C ARG A 251 -3.09 -23.60 8.88
N ARG A 252 -4.34 -23.29 8.56
CA ARG A 252 -5.22 -24.16 7.77
C ARG A 252 -4.95 -24.12 6.26
N GLY A 253 -4.02 -23.30 5.78
CA GLY A 253 -3.74 -23.12 4.35
C GLY A 253 -4.76 -22.27 3.58
N LEU A 254 -5.76 -21.69 4.27
CA LEU A 254 -6.86 -20.95 3.65
C LEU A 254 -6.39 -19.62 3.02
N LEU A 255 -5.24 -19.07 3.44
CA LEU A 255 -4.73 -17.81 2.92
C LEU A 255 -4.38 -17.92 1.43
N GLU A 256 -3.73 -19.00 1.01
CA GLU A 256 -3.33 -19.20 -0.38
C GLU A 256 -4.55 -19.37 -1.31
N GLU A 257 -5.53 -20.13 -0.87
CA GLU A 257 -6.78 -20.33 -1.60
C GLU A 257 -7.53 -18.99 -1.76
N ASN A 258 -7.57 -18.19 -0.69
CA ASN A 258 -8.22 -16.89 -0.73
C ASN A 258 -7.47 -15.90 -1.65
N ILE A 259 -6.15 -15.88 -1.65
CA ILE A 259 -5.34 -15.05 -2.55
C ILE A 259 -5.62 -15.41 -4.01
N ALA A 260 -5.65 -16.69 -4.34
CA ALA A 260 -6.00 -17.14 -5.69
C ALA A 260 -7.40 -16.66 -6.10
N ARG A 261 -8.40 -16.81 -5.22
CA ARG A 261 -9.77 -16.33 -5.41
C ARG A 261 -9.82 -14.80 -5.60
N LEU A 262 -9.06 -14.04 -4.81
CA LEU A 262 -8.98 -12.59 -4.95
C LEU A 262 -8.33 -12.16 -6.27
N CYS A 263 -7.29 -12.86 -6.71
CA CYS A 263 -6.68 -12.60 -8.01
C CYS A 263 -7.67 -12.83 -9.16
N ASP A 264 -8.47 -13.89 -9.10
CA ASP A 264 -9.51 -14.16 -10.10
C ASP A 264 -10.65 -13.14 -10.04
N LEU A 265 -10.99 -12.61 -8.86
CA LEU A 265 -11.98 -11.55 -8.67
C LEU A 265 -11.53 -10.21 -9.28
N TYR A 266 -10.24 -9.85 -9.09
CA TYR A 266 -9.75 -8.50 -9.45
C TYR A 266 -9.15 -8.40 -10.85
N ARG A 267 -8.60 -9.48 -11.41
CA ARG A 267 -8.01 -9.50 -12.77
C ARG A 267 -8.98 -8.96 -13.83
N PRO A 268 -10.23 -9.41 -13.94
CA PRO A 268 -11.17 -8.89 -14.94
C PRO A 268 -11.50 -7.40 -14.74
N LYS A 269 -11.44 -6.89 -13.50
CA LYS A 269 -11.66 -5.48 -13.20
C LYS A 269 -10.50 -4.61 -13.68
N LEU A 270 -9.25 -5.10 -13.53
CA LEU A 270 -8.08 -4.44 -14.11
C LEU A 270 -8.16 -4.41 -15.64
N ASP A 271 -8.50 -5.53 -16.28
CA ASP A 271 -8.62 -5.61 -17.74
C ASP A 271 -9.66 -4.63 -18.27
N ALA A 272 -10.83 -4.55 -17.63
CA ALA A 272 -11.87 -3.59 -17.96
C ALA A 272 -11.38 -2.13 -17.78
N THR A 273 -10.62 -1.85 -16.71
CA THR A 273 -10.06 -0.53 -16.47
C THR A 273 -9.11 -0.12 -17.59
N LEU A 274 -8.15 -0.98 -17.95
CA LEU A 274 -7.19 -0.68 -19.02
C LEU A 274 -7.87 -0.54 -20.39
N ALA A 275 -8.85 -1.39 -20.69
CA ALA A 275 -9.64 -1.28 -21.92
C ALA A 275 -10.42 0.04 -22.01
N ALA A 276 -11.06 0.45 -20.91
CA ALA A 276 -11.80 1.70 -20.83
C ALA A 276 -10.87 2.92 -20.94
N LEU A 277 -9.69 2.91 -20.29
CA LEU A 277 -8.69 3.97 -20.39
C LEU A 277 -8.20 4.16 -21.82
N ARG A 278 -7.85 3.08 -22.51
CA ARG A 278 -7.41 3.13 -23.93
C ARG A 278 -8.49 3.72 -24.84
N ARG A 279 -9.76 3.39 -24.60
CA ARG A 279 -10.91 3.84 -25.39
C ARG A 279 -11.28 5.30 -25.11
N GLU A 280 -11.37 5.67 -23.84
CA GLU A 280 -12.00 6.94 -23.42
C GLU A 280 -10.99 8.08 -23.19
N LEU A 281 -9.74 7.75 -22.86
CA LEU A 281 -8.70 8.72 -22.53
C LEU A 281 -7.41 8.48 -23.36
N PRO A 282 -7.52 8.47 -24.71
CA PRO A 282 -6.33 8.37 -25.56
C PRO A 282 -5.43 9.60 -25.34
N GLY A 283 -4.17 9.38 -25.01
CA GLY A 283 -3.21 10.44 -24.67
C GLY A 283 -3.04 10.72 -23.19
N ALA A 284 -3.80 10.06 -22.30
CA ALA A 284 -3.49 10.05 -20.88
C ALA A 284 -2.23 9.19 -20.59
N GLY A 285 -1.42 9.63 -19.62
CA GLY A 285 -0.27 8.86 -19.15
C GLY A 285 -0.67 7.93 -18.02
N TYR A 286 -0.37 6.65 -18.12
CA TYR A 286 -0.54 5.67 -17.04
C TYR A 286 0.41 4.48 -17.22
N ALA A 287 0.81 3.87 -16.11
CA ALA A 287 1.41 2.53 -16.16
C ALA A 287 0.31 1.48 -16.35
N GLU A 288 0.65 0.33 -16.90
CA GLU A 288 -0.24 -0.84 -16.93
C GLU A 288 0.06 -1.70 -15.68
N PRO A 289 -0.78 -1.64 -14.62
CA PRO A 289 -0.55 -2.41 -13.41
C PRO A 289 -0.57 -3.91 -13.69
N GLN A 290 0.33 -4.65 -13.04
CA GLN A 290 0.35 -6.11 -13.09
C GLN A 290 -0.40 -6.75 -11.94
N GLY A 291 -1.01 -5.95 -11.06
CA GLY A 291 -1.71 -6.39 -9.86
C GLY A 291 -2.22 -5.22 -9.03
N GLY A 292 -2.46 -5.48 -7.75
CA GLY A 292 -2.84 -4.45 -6.78
C GLY A 292 -4.28 -3.94 -6.95
N TYR A 293 -4.52 -2.68 -6.59
CA TYR A 293 -5.84 -2.11 -6.43
C TYR A 293 -6.11 -0.88 -7.29
N PHE A 294 -5.07 -0.27 -7.86
CA PHE A 294 -5.13 1.07 -8.43
C PHE A 294 -4.52 1.16 -9.82
N ALA A 295 -5.10 2.01 -10.64
CA ALA A 295 -4.46 2.58 -11.81
C ALA A 295 -4.38 4.10 -11.63
N GLY A 296 -3.17 4.64 -11.64
CA GLY A 296 -2.92 6.09 -11.62
C GLY A 296 -2.89 6.64 -13.02
N VAL A 297 -3.61 7.73 -13.26
CA VAL A 297 -3.79 8.31 -14.59
C VAL A 297 -3.43 9.79 -14.56
N THR A 298 -2.46 10.20 -15.36
CA THR A 298 -2.12 11.61 -15.62
C THR A 298 -2.91 12.08 -16.83
N LEU A 299 -3.77 13.08 -16.64
CA LEU A 299 -4.63 13.59 -17.70
C LEU A 299 -3.86 14.52 -18.66
N PRO A 300 -4.33 14.67 -19.91
CA PRO A 300 -3.80 15.71 -20.82
C PRO A 300 -3.98 17.12 -20.28
N GLU A 301 -3.14 18.08 -20.71
CA GLU A 301 -2.90 19.42 -20.12
C GLU A 301 -4.05 20.46 -20.15
N SER A 302 -5.31 20.11 -20.17
CA SER A 302 -6.36 21.09 -20.40
C SER A 302 -7.24 21.45 -19.17
N LEU A 303 -6.97 20.88 -18.00
CA LEU A 303 -7.80 20.99 -16.82
C LEU A 303 -6.98 21.33 -15.57
N THR A 304 -7.55 22.09 -14.64
CA THR A 304 -7.05 22.14 -13.26
C THR A 304 -7.73 21.05 -12.43
N THR A 305 -7.11 20.63 -11.34
CA THR A 305 -7.71 19.65 -10.40
C THR A 305 -9.07 20.17 -9.89
N ALA A 306 -9.17 21.47 -9.56
CA ALA A 306 -10.41 22.08 -9.09
C ALA A 306 -11.53 22.00 -10.14
N ASP A 307 -11.22 22.32 -11.39
CA ASP A 307 -12.19 22.24 -12.49
C ASP A 307 -12.67 20.80 -12.73
N LEU A 308 -11.72 19.84 -12.68
CA LEU A 308 -12.04 18.42 -12.82
C LEU A 308 -13.00 17.95 -11.72
N LEU A 309 -12.73 18.27 -10.46
CA LEU A 309 -13.56 17.85 -9.33
C LEU A 309 -14.98 18.43 -9.43
N VAL A 310 -15.12 19.71 -9.84
CA VAL A 310 -16.42 20.35 -10.06
C VAL A 310 -17.19 19.67 -11.21
N ALA A 311 -16.53 19.43 -12.34
CA ALA A 311 -17.16 18.79 -13.50
C ALA A 311 -17.55 17.32 -13.21
N ALA A 312 -16.70 16.59 -12.50
CA ALA A 312 -16.97 15.22 -12.06
C ALA A 312 -18.21 15.17 -11.12
N GLY A 313 -18.29 16.08 -10.14
CA GLY A 313 -19.45 16.17 -9.27
C GLY A 313 -20.76 16.40 -10.04
N ARG A 314 -20.78 17.26 -11.07
CA ARG A 314 -21.93 17.47 -11.96
C ARG A 314 -22.32 16.22 -12.76
N ALA A 315 -21.33 15.36 -13.05
CA ALA A 315 -21.53 14.07 -13.74
C ALA A 315 -21.85 12.91 -12.78
N ASN A 316 -22.10 13.17 -11.49
CA ASN A 316 -22.24 12.15 -10.44
C ASN A 316 -21.06 11.15 -10.41
N LEU A 317 -19.84 11.65 -10.61
CA LEU A 317 -18.59 10.95 -10.46
C LEU A 317 -17.78 11.60 -9.33
N THR A 318 -17.57 10.89 -8.23
CA THR A 318 -16.74 11.39 -7.12
C THR A 318 -15.31 10.94 -7.31
N LEU A 319 -14.37 11.89 -7.31
CA LEU A 319 -12.93 11.62 -7.42
C LEU A 319 -12.22 11.98 -6.10
N THR A 320 -11.13 11.28 -5.79
CA THR A 320 -10.17 11.75 -4.79
C THR A 320 -9.37 12.92 -5.38
N ASN A 321 -9.08 13.94 -4.57
CA ASN A 321 -8.12 14.98 -4.98
C ASN A 321 -6.74 14.34 -5.18
N GLY A 322 -6.27 14.31 -6.44
CA GLY A 322 -5.01 13.67 -6.82
C GLY A 322 -3.77 14.39 -6.32
N GLU A 323 -3.86 15.70 -6.00
CA GLU A 323 -2.74 16.49 -5.49
C GLU A 323 -2.20 15.97 -4.15
N GLY A 324 -3.07 15.39 -3.32
CA GLY A 324 -2.67 14.84 -2.03
C GLY A 324 -1.69 13.65 -2.08
N PHE A 325 -1.46 13.09 -3.26
CA PHE A 325 -0.45 12.03 -3.47
C PHE A 325 0.95 12.57 -3.77
N PHE A 326 1.12 13.89 -3.82
CA PHE A 326 2.38 14.54 -4.13
C PHE A 326 2.83 15.41 -2.95
N THR A 327 4.12 15.60 -2.81
CA THR A 327 4.71 16.54 -1.83
C THR A 327 4.56 17.99 -2.27
N GLU A 328 4.52 18.20 -3.58
CA GLU A 328 4.24 19.48 -4.24
C GLU A 328 3.17 19.28 -5.32
N PRO A 329 2.38 20.31 -5.67
CA PRO A 329 1.35 20.19 -6.69
C PRO A 329 1.94 19.67 -8.01
N PRO A 330 1.33 18.61 -8.62
CA PRO A 330 1.83 18.09 -9.88
C PRO A 330 1.55 19.06 -11.04
N GLU A 331 2.43 19.08 -12.06
CA GLU A 331 2.26 19.90 -13.26
C GLU A 331 0.99 19.54 -14.06
N ARG A 332 0.53 18.30 -13.94
CA ARG A 332 -0.63 17.75 -14.66
C ARG A 332 -1.59 17.09 -13.69
N VAL A 333 -2.87 17.17 -14.01
CA VAL A 333 -3.92 16.56 -13.19
C VAL A 333 -3.74 15.05 -13.10
N PHE A 334 -3.74 14.53 -11.89
CA PHE A 334 -3.61 13.12 -11.59
C PHE A 334 -4.92 12.57 -11.00
N VAL A 335 -5.34 11.39 -11.47
CA VAL A 335 -6.53 10.68 -11.00
C VAL A 335 -6.15 9.25 -10.60
N ARG A 336 -6.56 8.82 -9.41
CA ARG A 336 -6.45 7.43 -8.99
C ARG A 336 -7.76 6.68 -9.21
N ILE A 337 -7.73 5.57 -9.93
CA ILE A 337 -8.88 4.69 -10.19
C ILE A 337 -8.76 3.44 -9.32
N PRO A 338 -9.61 3.26 -8.28
CA PRO A 338 -9.60 2.09 -7.41
C PRO A 338 -10.43 0.95 -8.02
N PHE A 339 -9.92 0.26 -9.03
CA PHE A 339 -10.68 -0.75 -9.79
C PHE A 339 -11.15 -1.93 -8.94
N CYS A 340 -10.45 -2.28 -7.86
CA CYS A 340 -10.79 -3.41 -6.99
C CYS A 340 -12.19 -3.31 -6.37
N SER A 341 -12.63 -2.09 -5.99
CA SER A 341 -13.88 -1.86 -5.27
C SER A 341 -15.11 -1.68 -6.16
N LEU A 342 -14.91 -1.61 -7.48
CA LEU A 342 -15.93 -1.28 -8.45
C LEU A 342 -16.47 -2.53 -9.16
N SER A 343 -17.71 -2.47 -9.67
CA SER A 343 -18.17 -3.38 -10.69
C SER A 343 -17.56 -3.02 -12.06
N ILE A 344 -17.46 -3.98 -12.97
CA ILE A 344 -16.99 -3.71 -14.34
C ILE A 344 -17.84 -2.63 -15.01
N ALA A 345 -19.15 -2.65 -14.79
CA ALA A 345 -20.07 -1.64 -15.31
C ALA A 345 -19.79 -0.24 -14.73
N ASP A 346 -19.43 -0.13 -13.45
CA ASP A 346 -19.05 1.16 -12.84
C ASP A 346 -17.69 1.65 -13.33
N ILE A 347 -16.77 0.75 -13.62
CA ILE A 347 -15.47 1.07 -14.22
C ILE A 347 -15.69 1.67 -15.61
N ASP A 348 -16.42 0.98 -16.49
CA ASP A 348 -16.68 1.43 -17.84
C ASP A 348 -17.39 2.77 -17.87
N GLU A 349 -18.49 2.92 -17.13
CA GLU A 349 -19.28 4.13 -17.07
C GLU A 349 -18.52 5.29 -16.42
N GLY A 350 -17.79 5.05 -15.32
CA GLY A 350 -17.03 6.08 -14.61
C GLY A 350 -15.89 6.64 -15.47
N ILE A 351 -15.15 5.77 -16.17
CA ILE A 351 -14.08 6.19 -17.08
C ILE A 351 -14.65 6.89 -18.32
N ALA A 352 -15.82 6.45 -18.84
CA ALA A 352 -16.50 7.15 -19.93
C ALA A 352 -16.90 8.57 -19.55
N ARG A 353 -17.46 8.79 -18.34
CA ARG A 353 -17.76 10.12 -17.80
C ARG A 353 -16.50 10.97 -17.68
N LEU A 354 -15.42 10.41 -17.14
CA LEU A 354 -14.15 11.09 -17.04
C LEU A 354 -13.62 11.52 -18.43
N GLY A 355 -13.69 10.64 -19.42
CA GLY A 355 -13.33 10.94 -20.81
C GLY A 355 -14.18 12.04 -21.44
N GLN A 356 -15.49 12.07 -21.17
CA GLN A 356 -16.40 13.15 -21.63
C GLN A 356 -16.01 14.51 -21.02
N ILE A 357 -15.68 14.54 -19.73
CA ILE A 357 -15.24 15.76 -19.03
C ILE A 357 -13.95 16.29 -19.65
N VAL A 358 -12.97 15.43 -19.90
CA VAL A 358 -11.70 15.81 -20.50
C VAL A 358 -11.88 16.33 -21.94
N ARG A 359 -12.74 15.68 -22.74
CA ARG A 359 -13.05 16.11 -24.11
C ARG A 359 -13.91 17.37 -24.17
N GLY A 360 -14.82 17.57 -23.21
CA GLY A 360 -15.76 18.68 -23.22
C GLY A 360 -15.17 20.06 -22.94
N LYS A 361 -13.89 20.12 -22.56
CA LYS A 361 -13.14 21.37 -22.33
C LYS A 361 -12.19 21.76 -23.48
N ARG A 362 -12.31 21.16 -24.64
CA ARG A 362 -11.59 21.58 -25.86
C ARG A 362 -12.27 22.76 -26.53
#